data_c02988d14f12023caf289baa2a0edc9e
#
_entry.id   c02988d14f12023caf289baa2a0edc9e
#
_cell.length_a   1.000
_cell.length_b   1.000
_cell.length_c   1.000
_cell.angle_alpha   90.00
_cell.angle_beta   90.00
_cell.angle_gamma   90.00
#
_symmetry.space_group_name_H-M   'P 1'
#
loop_
_entity.id
_entity.type
_entity.pdbx_description
1 polymer ?
#
loop_
_entity_poly.entity_id
_entity_poly.type
_entity_poly.pdbx_seq_one_letter_code
_entity_poly.pdbx_strand_id
1 'polypeptide(L)'
;MVHGQYINIQVHTHAKADVVYALLRDGASWPTWTSIDSFELERAGEREPEGVGAIRIFRWGKVAGRDQLAALLPDRRFSYLHLSGLPVRDYRADVDLEPNAEGTRIRWHVSFSPKVPGTGWLLRWGITRFVTQCARGLAAYAPTATVDEP
;
A
#
# COMPACT_ATOMS: atom_id res chain seq x y z
N MET A 1 16.30 18.17 -14.12
CA MET A 1 16.76 16.89 -13.72
C MET A 1 15.88 16.34 -12.63
N VAL A 2 15.38 15.15 -12.81
CA VAL A 2 14.49 14.58 -11.87
C VAL A 2 15.26 13.84 -10.82
N HIS A 3 15.04 14.16 -9.58
CA HIS A 3 15.72 13.46 -8.50
C HIS A 3 14.72 12.50 -7.87
N GLY A 4 14.50 11.41 -8.57
CA GLY A 4 13.59 10.39 -8.07
C GLY A 4 14.10 9.71 -6.82
N GLN A 5 13.19 9.33 -5.96
CA GLN A 5 13.49 8.58 -4.74
C GLN A 5 12.91 7.18 -4.89
N TYR A 6 13.59 6.20 -4.31
CA TYR A 6 13.15 4.82 -4.37
C TYR A 6 13.24 4.18 -3.00
N ILE A 7 12.19 3.46 -2.61
CA ILE A 7 12.11 2.79 -1.33
C ILE A 7 11.77 1.34 -1.60
N ASN A 8 12.44 0.41 -0.93
CA ASN A 8 12.19 -1.01 -1.09
C ASN A 8 12.21 -1.67 0.28
N ILE A 9 11.04 -2.11 0.74
CA ILE A 9 10.89 -2.74 2.05
C ILE A 9 10.47 -4.19 1.81
N GLN A 10 11.14 -5.12 2.47
CA GLN A 10 10.78 -6.53 2.38
C GLN A 10 10.49 -7.07 3.76
N VAL A 11 9.39 -7.77 3.90
CA VAL A 11 9.01 -8.44 5.15
C VAL A 11 8.48 -9.82 4.82
N HIS A 12 8.42 -10.68 5.82
CA HIS A 12 7.89 -12.04 5.66
C HIS A 12 6.69 -12.23 6.57
N THR A 13 5.70 -12.94 6.08
CA THR A 13 4.54 -13.33 6.88
C THR A 13 4.31 -14.82 6.73
N HIS A 14 3.74 -15.45 7.76
CA HIS A 14 3.38 -16.85 7.68
C HIS A 14 2.05 -17.07 6.96
N ALA A 15 1.34 -16.00 6.61
CA ALA A 15 0.07 -16.10 5.90
C ALA A 15 0.29 -16.41 4.42
N LYS A 16 -0.72 -17.02 3.80
CA LYS A 16 -0.67 -17.29 2.37
C LYS A 16 -0.88 -16.03 1.58
N ALA A 17 -0.40 -16.03 0.35
CA ALA A 17 -0.48 -14.85 -0.52
C ALA A 17 -1.91 -14.38 -0.77
N ASP A 18 -2.86 -15.30 -0.86
CA ASP A 18 -4.26 -14.92 -1.08
C ASP A 18 -4.83 -14.13 0.09
N VAL A 19 -4.43 -14.46 1.31
CA VAL A 19 -4.87 -13.74 2.50
C VAL A 19 -4.28 -12.33 2.48
N VAL A 20 -2.99 -12.23 2.17
CA VAL A 20 -2.31 -10.93 2.11
C VAL A 20 -2.94 -10.05 1.04
N TYR A 21 -3.16 -10.64 -0.13
CA TYR A 21 -3.75 -9.90 -1.26
C TYR A 21 -5.16 -9.41 -0.92
N ALA A 22 -5.95 -10.24 -0.28
CA ALA A 22 -7.31 -9.85 0.12
C ALA A 22 -7.30 -8.67 1.08
N LEU A 23 -6.34 -8.61 2.00
CA LEU A 23 -6.23 -7.48 2.92
C LEU A 23 -5.83 -6.20 2.20
N LEU A 24 -4.93 -6.29 1.23
CA LEU A 24 -4.55 -5.13 0.44
C LEU A 24 -5.73 -4.60 -0.36
N ARG A 25 -6.52 -5.51 -0.93
CA ARG A 25 -7.69 -5.15 -1.73
C ARG A 25 -8.80 -4.56 -0.89
N ASP A 26 -8.91 -4.92 0.37
CA ASP A 26 -9.98 -4.45 1.23
C ASP A 26 -9.53 -3.17 1.94
N GLY A 27 -9.85 -2.02 1.36
CA GLY A 27 -9.46 -0.73 1.92
C GLY A 27 -9.95 -0.54 3.34
N ALA A 28 -11.11 -1.06 3.67
CA ALA A 28 -11.66 -0.93 5.02
C ALA A 28 -10.84 -1.68 6.06
N SER A 29 -10.00 -2.63 5.65
CA SER A 29 -9.17 -3.37 6.59
C SER A 29 -7.92 -2.58 7.01
N TRP A 30 -7.48 -1.63 6.19
CA TRP A 30 -6.21 -0.95 6.43
C TRP A 30 -6.09 -0.31 7.81
N PRO A 31 -7.13 0.33 8.37
CA PRO A 31 -6.99 0.88 9.73
C PRO A 31 -6.71 -0.17 10.79
N THR A 32 -6.99 -1.45 10.52
CA THR A 32 -6.75 -2.52 11.48
C THR A 32 -5.27 -2.86 11.61
N TRP A 33 -4.53 -2.78 10.50
CA TRP A 33 -3.12 -3.21 10.50
C TRP A 33 -2.14 -2.07 10.19
N THR A 34 -2.62 -0.83 10.08
CA THR A 34 -1.77 0.34 9.89
C THR A 34 -2.15 1.41 10.90
N SER A 35 -1.48 2.55 10.84
CA SER A 35 -1.84 3.70 11.66
C SER A 35 -2.87 4.59 10.98
N ILE A 36 -3.44 4.16 9.88
CA ILE A 36 -4.48 4.91 9.17
C ILE A 36 -5.75 4.91 10.02
N ASP A 37 -6.39 6.06 10.13
CA ASP A 37 -7.58 6.20 10.96
C ASP A 37 -8.85 5.77 10.26
N SER A 38 -9.00 6.08 8.99
CA SER A 38 -10.24 5.78 8.27
C SER A 38 -10.01 5.62 6.77
N PHE A 39 -10.98 4.97 6.13
CA PHE A 39 -10.98 4.70 4.71
C PHE A 39 -12.30 5.13 4.09
N GLU A 40 -12.22 5.68 2.89
CA GLU A 40 -13.40 6.04 2.13
C GLU A 40 -13.14 5.70 0.66
N LEU A 41 -14.12 5.11 -0.01
CA LEU A 41 -14.00 4.87 -1.43
C LEU A 41 -14.59 6.09 -2.17
N GLU A 42 -13.71 6.86 -2.79
CA GLU A 42 -14.14 8.08 -3.49
C GLU A 42 -14.74 7.73 -4.84
N ARG A 43 -14.16 6.77 -5.53
CA ARG A 43 -14.59 6.41 -6.89
C ARG A 43 -14.42 4.93 -7.07
N ALA A 44 -15.46 4.27 -7.57
CA ALA A 44 -15.38 2.84 -7.84
C ALA A 44 -14.54 2.57 -9.07
N GLY A 45 -13.94 1.40 -9.11
CA GLY A 45 -13.18 0.94 -10.24
C GLY A 45 -14.09 0.51 -11.40
N GLU A 46 -13.44 0.02 -12.46
CA GLU A 46 -14.20 -0.27 -13.68
C GLU A 46 -15.12 -1.46 -13.58
N ARG A 47 -14.74 -2.50 -12.88
CA ARG A 47 -15.54 -3.72 -12.83
C ARG A 47 -16.06 -4.05 -11.45
N GLU A 48 -15.40 -3.56 -10.45
CA GLU A 48 -15.75 -3.80 -9.06
C GLU A 48 -15.42 -2.59 -8.25
N PRO A 49 -16.02 -2.41 -7.10
CA PRO A 49 -15.81 -1.18 -6.31
C PRO A 49 -14.34 -0.88 -6.07
N GLU A 50 -13.56 -1.85 -5.63
CA GLU A 50 -12.14 -1.63 -5.41
C GLU A 50 -11.32 -2.33 -6.49
N GLY A 51 -11.71 -2.13 -7.75
CA GLY A 51 -10.98 -2.63 -8.89
C GLY A 51 -10.01 -1.59 -9.44
N VAL A 52 -9.38 -1.92 -10.57
CA VAL A 52 -8.45 -1.00 -11.22
C VAL A 52 -9.16 0.31 -11.52
N GLY A 53 -8.51 1.41 -11.23
CA GLY A 53 -9.08 2.75 -11.41
C GLY A 53 -9.80 3.29 -10.19
N ALA A 54 -10.08 2.45 -9.18
CA ALA A 54 -10.75 2.92 -7.98
C ALA A 54 -9.88 3.94 -7.25
N ILE A 55 -10.51 4.95 -6.66
CA ILE A 55 -9.80 5.95 -5.88
C ILE A 55 -10.20 5.80 -4.43
N ARG A 56 -9.22 5.60 -3.58
CA ARG A 56 -9.39 5.41 -2.15
C ARG A 56 -8.87 6.61 -1.41
N ILE A 57 -9.56 7.02 -0.36
CA ILE A 57 -9.08 8.07 0.53
C ILE A 57 -8.75 7.43 1.86
N PHE A 58 -7.50 7.58 2.27
CA PHE A 58 -7.06 7.15 3.59
C PHE A 58 -6.72 8.39 4.40
N ARG A 59 -7.25 8.47 5.61
CA ARG A 59 -7.00 9.61 6.48
C ARG A 59 -6.22 9.17 7.70
N TRP A 60 -5.21 9.94 8.04
CA TRP A 60 -4.46 9.75 9.28
C TRP A 60 -3.99 11.11 9.76
N GLY A 61 -4.27 11.41 11.02
CA GLY A 61 -3.99 12.74 11.54
C GLY A 61 -4.71 13.78 10.70
N LYS A 62 -3.95 14.74 10.18
CA LYS A 62 -4.52 15.80 9.35
C LYS A 62 -4.32 15.52 7.85
N VAL A 63 -3.81 14.36 7.51
CA VAL A 63 -3.54 14.04 6.12
C VAL A 63 -4.70 13.24 5.53
N ALA A 64 -5.09 13.60 4.32
CA ALA A 64 -6.05 12.82 3.55
C ALA A 64 -5.35 12.42 2.26
N GLY A 65 -4.93 11.17 2.17
CA GLY A 65 -4.23 10.66 1.00
C GLY A 65 -5.19 10.02 0.02
N ARG A 66 -5.09 10.40 -1.26
CA ARG A 66 -5.93 9.83 -2.31
C ARG A 66 -5.05 8.94 -3.17
N ASP A 67 -5.41 7.69 -3.27
CA ASP A 67 -4.67 6.71 -4.04
C ASP A 67 -5.56 6.08 -5.09
N GLN A 68 -5.01 5.82 -6.26
CA GLN A 68 -5.76 5.18 -7.34
C GLN A 68 -5.16 3.81 -7.62
N LEU A 69 -5.98 2.78 -7.63
CA LEU A 69 -5.51 1.42 -7.88
C LEU A 69 -5.09 1.30 -9.35
N ALA A 70 -3.87 0.83 -9.57
CA ALA A 70 -3.27 0.81 -10.89
C ALA A 70 -3.14 -0.59 -11.49
N ALA A 71 -2.77 -1.57 -10.70
CA ALA A 71 -2.61 -2.94 -11.18
C ALA A 71 -3.00 -3.91 -10.11
N LEU A 72 -3.79 -4.91 -10.47
CA LEU A 72 -4.25 -5.93 -9.55
C LEU A 72 -4.00 -7.28 -10.19
N LEU A 73 -2.93 -7.95 -9.77
CA LEU A 73 -2.62 -9.30 -10.22
C LEU A 73 -2.85 -10.22 -9.02
N PRO A 74 -3.95 -10.96 -9.01
CA PRO A 74 -4.36 -11.72 -7.82
C PRO A 74 -3.22 -12.54 -7.21
N ASP A 75 -3.05 -12.34 -5.91
CA ASP A 75 -2.07 -13.05 -5.09
C ASP A 75 -0.62 -12.82 -5.50
N ARG A 76 -0.35 -11.86 -6.37
CA ARG A 76 1.01 -11.57 -6.84
C ARG A 76 1.39 -10.12 -6.76
N ARG A 77 0.52 -9.20 -7.14
CA ARG A 77 0.87 -7.77 -7.15
C ARG A 77 -0.34 -6.90 -6.90
N PHE A 78 -0.14 -5.90 -6.06
CA PHE A 78 -1.12 -4.86 -5.80
C PHE A 78 -0.40 -3.53 -5.99
N SER A 79 -0.84 -2.71 -6.95
CA SER A 79 -0.16 -1.47 -7.26
C SER A 79 -1.10 -0.28 -7.19
N TYR A 80 -0.59 0.85 -6.75
CA TYR A 80 -1.38 2.06 -6.69
C TYR A 80 -0.53 3.31 -6.93
N LEU A 81 -1.22 4.37 -7.34
CA LEU A 81 -0.61 5.66 -7.56
C LEU A 81 -1.13 6.61 -6.49
N HIS A 82 -0.26 7.45 -5.95
CA HIS A 82 -0.70 8.45 -5.00
C HIS A 82 -1.07 9.72 -5.77
N LEU A 83 -2.31 10.16 -5.65
CA LEU A 83 -2.81 11.31 -6.40
C LEU A 83 -2.62 12.61 -5.65
N SER A 84 -2.89 12.64 -4.35
CA SER A 84 -2.77 13.87 -3.57
C SER A 84 -2.73 13.56 -2.08
N GLY A 85 -2.29 14.51 -1.31
CA GLY A 85 -2.19 14.41 0.15
C GLY A 85 -0.78 14.57 0.66
N LEU A 86 0.21 14.18 -0.14
CA LEU A 86 1.62 14.34 0.21
C LEU A 86 2.29 15.21 -0.84
N PRO A 87 3.35 15.93 -0.48
CA PRO A 87 4.04 16.83 -1.43
C PRO A 87 4.99 16.07 -2.34
N VAL A 88 4.44 15.13 -3.11
CA VAL A 88 5.20 14.27 -4.03
C VAL A 88 4.59 14.29 -5.42
N ARG A 89 5.37 13.86 -6.42
CA ARG A 89 4.92 13.69 -7.79
C ARG A 89 5.24 12.29 -8.25
N ASP A 90 4.42 11.79 -9.15
CA ASP A 90 4.67 10.51 -9.81
C ASP A 90 4.92 9.38 -8.81
N TYR A 91 4.17 9.38 -7.74
CA TYR A 91 4.28 8.35 -6.71
C TYR A 91 3.58 7.09 -7.17
N ARG A 92 4.34 6.02 -7.22
CA ARG A 92 3.79 4.69 -7.52
C ARG A 92 4.32 3.69 -6.52
N ALA A 93 3.43 2.89 -5.98
CA ALA A 93 3.78 1.81 -5.07
C ALA A 93 3.35 0.48 -5.68
N ASP A 94 4.23 -0.51 -5.57
CA ASP A 94 3.92 -1.86 -5.98
C ASP A 94 4.18 -2.77 -4.77
N VAL A 95 3.21 -3.58 -4.43
CA VAL A 95 3.35 -4.57 -3.37
C VAL A 95 3.38 -5.92 -4.05
N ASP A 96 4.54 -6.53 -4.07
CA ASP A 96 4.72 -7.83 -4.72
C ASP A 96 4.70 -8.93 -3.68
N LEU A 97 3.98 -10.00 -3.97
CA LEU A 97 3.80 -11.12 -3.08
C LEU A 97 4.47 -12.35 -3.67
N GLU A 98 5.39 -12.94 -2.92
CA GLU A 98 6.10 -14.10 -3.39
C GLU A 98 5.85 -15.25 -2.42
N PRO A 99 5.03 -16.22 -2.77
CA PRO A 99 4.75 -17.35 -1.89
C PRO A 99 5.98 -18.23 -1.72
N ASN A 100 6.14 -18.81 -0.54
CA ASN A 100 7.19 -19.79 -0.30
C ASN A 100 6.67 -20.83 0.69
N ALA A 101 7.53 -21.76 1.09
CA ALA A 101 7.10 -22.86 1.94
C ALA A 101 6.62 -22.41 3.32
N GLU A 102 7.05 -21.23 3.76
CA GLU A 102 6.72 -20.74 5.09
C GLU A 102 5.70 -19.62 5.11
N GLY A 103 5.14 -19.28 3.98
CA GLY A 103 4.16 -18.22 3.88
C GLY A 103 4.38 -17.34 2.66
N THR A 104 4.58 -16.05 2.85
CA THR A 104 4.72 -15.11 1.76
C THR A 104 5.78 -14.05 2.08
N ARG A 105 6.61 -13.74 1.10
CA ARG A 105 7.49 -12.59 1.20
C ARG A 105 6.76 -11.42 0.57
N ILE A 106 6.68 -10.32 1.29
CA ILE A 106 6.02 -9.10 0.85
C ILE A 106 7.09 -8.08 0.51
N ARG A 107 7.10 -7.60 -0.72
CA ARG A 107 8.03 -6.56 -1.13
C ARG A 107 7.22 -5.34 -1.50
N TRP A 108 7.38 -4.30 -0.71
CA TRP A 108 6.64 -3.05 -0.89
C TRP A 108 7.66 -2.02 -1.39
N HIS A 109 7.54 -1.61 -2.64
CA HIS A 109 8.51 -0.68 -3.19
C HIS A 109 7.79 0.52 -3.81
N VAL A 110 8.41 1.66 -3.66
CA VAL A 110 7.80 2.94 -3.99
C VAL A 110 8.80 3.79 -4.73
N SER A 111 8.35 4.47 -5.76
CA SER A 111 9.15 5.48 -6.44
C SER A 111 8.36 6.78 -6.48
N PHE A 112 9.03 7.90 -6.31
CA PHE A 112 8.40 9.21 -6.37
C PHE A 112 9.45 10.30 -6.56
N SER A 113 9.00 11.52 -6.85
CA SER A 113 9.84 12.70 -6.87
C SER A 113 9.26 13.74 -5.92
N PRO A 114 10.09 14.53 -5.23
CA PRO A 114 9.56 15.55 -4.34
C PRO A 114 8.97 16.71 -5.15
N LYS A 115 7.88 17.27 -4.64
CA LYS A 115 7.30 18.45 -5.27
C LYS A 115 8.16 19.66 -5.05
N VAL A 116 8.79 19.77 -3.89
CA VAL A 116 9.64 20.90 -3.53
C VAL A 116 11.10 20.46 -3.65
N PRO A 117 11.90 21.12 -4.48
CA PRO A 117 13.31 20.74 -4.64
C PRO A 117 14.04 20.76 -3.31
N GLY A 118 14.93 19.79 -3.12
CA GLY A 118 15.74 19.71 -1.89
C GLY A 118 15.08 18.99 -0.73
N THR A 119 13.82 18.57 -0.86
CA THR A 119 13.15 17.89 0.24
C THR A 119 13.09 16.37 0.07
N GLY A 120 13.71 15.84 -1.00
CA GLY A 120 13.62 14.40 -1.31
C GLY A 120 14.06 13.51 -0.16
N TRP A 121 15.17 13.85 0.52
CA TRP A 121 15.70 13.04 1.60
C TRP A 121 14.73 12.99 2.79
N LEU A 122 14.09 14.10 3.09
CA LEU A 122 13.15 14.18 4.21
C LEU A 122 11.89 13.39 3.92
N LEU A 123 11.36 13.54 2.70
CA LEU A 123 10.19 12.78 2.29
C LEU A 123 10.50 11.29 2.24
N ARG A 124 11.68 10.92 1.72
CA ARG A 124 12.08 9.52 1.68
C ARG A 124 12.13 8.93 3.10
N TRP A 125 12.68 9.68 4.05
CA TRP A 125 12.73 9.22 5.43
C TRP A 125 11.33 9.00 5.99
N GLY A 126 10.43 9.97 5.82
CA GLY A 126 9.07 9.88 6.37
C GLY A 126 8.26 8.79 5.69
N ILE A 127 8.33 8.70 4.37
CA ILE A 127 7.59 7.70 3.62
C ILE A 127 8.15 6.30 3.89
N THR A 128 9.47 6.15 4.00
CA THR A 128 10.06 4.86 4.37
C THR A 128 9.52 4.40 5.73
N ARG A 129 9.44 5.30 6.68
CA ARG A 129 8.93 4.97 8.00
C ARG A 129 7.47 4.51 7.93
N PHE A 130 6.66 5.24 7.16
CA PHE A 130 5.24 4.91 7.01
C PHE A 130 5.06 3.56 6.29
N VAL A 131 5.75 3.35 5.17
CA VAL A 131 5.65 2.12 4.40
C VAL A 131 6.14 0.93 5.22
N THR A 132 7.22 1.11 5.99
CA THR A 132 7.73 0.05 6.86
C THR A 132 6.69 -0.35 7.90
N GLN A 133 6.01 0.62 8.49
CA GLN A 133 4.95 0.32 9.44
C GLN A 133 3.80 -0.42 8.78
N CYS A 134 3.42 -0.03 7.58
CA CYS A 134 2.36 -0.70 6.84
C CYS A 134 2.75 -2.15 6.51
N ALA A 135 3.96 -2.35 6.01
CA ALA A 135 4.41 -3.69 5.63
C ALA A 135 4.50 -4.61 6.85
N ARG A 136 5.05 -4.11 7.95
CA ARG A 136 5.16 -4.90 9.17
C ARG A 136 3.79 -5.18 9.78
N GLY A 137 2.91 -4.20 9.75
CA GLY A 137 1.56 -4.38 10.26
C GLY A 137 0.80 -5.43 9.46
N LEU A 138 0.92 -5.39 8.15
CA LEU A 138 0.31 -6.37 7.27
C LEU A 138 0.86 -7.77 7.57
N ALA A 139 2.18 -7.90 7.66
CA ALA A 139 2.82 -9.18 7.92
C ALA A 139 2.41 -9.78 9.26
N ALA A 140 2.24 -8.95 10.28
CA ALA A 140 1.85 -9.41 11.61
C ALA A 140 0.36 -9.75 11.68
N TYR A 141 -0.46 -8.98 10.99
CA TYR A 141 -1.92 -9.17 11.07
C TYR A 141 -2.41 -10.31 10.19
N ALA A 142 -1.82 -10.48 9.00
CA ALA A 142 -2.33 -11.43 8.02
C ALA A 142 -2.51 -12.86 8.57
N PRO A 143 -1.58 -13.40 9.38
CA PRO A 143 -1.79 -14.76 9.91
C PRO A 143 -2.99 -14.87 10.85
N THR A 144 -3.42 -13.74 11.44
CA THR A 144 -4.56 -13.76 12.35
C THR A 144 -5.87 -13.49 11.61
N ALA A 145 -5.80 -13.02 10.38
CA ALA A 145 -6.98 -12.76 9.59
C ALA A 145 -7.48 -14.09 9.07
N THR A 146 -8.59 -14.58 9.62
CA THR A 146 -9.13 -15.79 9.11
C THR A 146 -9.90 -15.40 7.96
N VAL A 147 -9.61 -15.99 6.92
CA VAL A 147 -10.46 -16.00 5.83
C VAL A 147 -11.49 -16.86 6.25
N ASP A 148 -12.60 -16.31 6.50
CA ASP A 148 -13.52 -17.09 6.89
C ASP A 148 -13.94 -17.93 6.01
N GLU A 149 -13.95 -18.94 6.27
CA GLU A 149 -14.45 -19.82 5.56
C GLU A 149 -15.57 -20.10 5.96
N PRO A 150 -16.36 -20.22 5.27
CA PRO A 150 -17.69 -20.57 5.57
C PRO A 150 -17.78 -21.90 6.17
#